data_b9dd531fbb49223e0dc8122ea70289a8
#
_entry.id   b9dd531fbb49223e0dc8122ea70289a8
#
_cell.length_a   1.000
_cell.length_b   1.000
_cell.length_c   1.000
_cell.angle_alpha   90.00
_cell.angle_beta   90.00
_cell.angle_gamma   90.00
#
_symmetry.space_group_name_H-M   'P 1'
#
loop_
_entity.id
_entity.type
_entity.pdbx_description
1 polymer ?
#
loop_
_entity_poly.entity_id
_entity_poly.type
_entity_poly.pdbx_seq_one_letter_code
_entity_poly.pdbx_strand_id
1 'polypeptide(L)'
;AQMMLGQNKNSEQLDVVKKKYGFDKPLSDQYFLYLNDLSPISFHSKKENDYSFFDENYSGIELVSFSKFSVNFKYPYLRTSFVNQGKKVSKIISETLPNTFVLAFSAILIAIVIGLVFGIISALNKGNYIDIFIQFISTIGMSVPSFFSAIIFAWIFGFLLKDLTGLEMTGSLFELDDYGESFNLKLKNLILPSIVLGIRPLAVISQLVRNELLHVLNQDYIRTARAKGLSQIDIIK
;
A
#
# COMPACT_ATOMS: atom_id res chain seq x y z
N ALA A 1 19.46 16.76 0.72
CA ALA A 1 20.84 16.76 0.16
C ALA A 1 21.75 15.75 0.86
N GLN A 2 21.78 15.70 2.19
CA GLN A 2 22.66 14.78 2.95
C GLN A 2 22.40 13.29 2.62
N MET A 3 21.17 12.89 2.40
CA MET A 3 20.81 11.51 2.02
C MET A 3 21.33 11.10 0.64
N MET A 4 21.60 12.04 -0.26
CA MET A 4 22.10 11.78 -1.61
C MET A 4 23.61 11.50 -1.65
N LEU A 5 24.36 11.95 -0.65
CA LEU A 5 25.80 11.77 -0.55
C LEU A 5 26.23 10.52 0.21
N GLY A 6 25.28 9.77 0.81
CA GLY A 6 25.56 8.60 1.61
C GLY A 6 26.50 8.92 2.79
N GLN A 7 27.54 8.11 2.98
CA GLN A 7 28.52 8.29 4.06
C GLN A 7 29.59 9.36 3.76
N ASN A 8 29.77 9.76 2.52
CA ASN A 8 30.76 10.79 2.12
C ASN A 8 30.18 12.20 2.32
N LYS A 9 30.48 12.81 3.47
CA LYS A 9 30.08 14.18 3.84
C LYS A 9 31.09 15.23 3.36
N ASN A 10 31.39 15.29 2.05
CA ASN A 10 32.21 16.37 1.54
C ASN A 10 31.37 17.63 1.36
N SER A 11 31.71 18.73 2.03
CA SER A 11 30.94 20.00 2.02
C SER A 11 30.78 20.58 0.62
N GLU A 12 31.79 20.48 -0.23
CA GLU A 12 31.73 20.96 -1.61
C GLU A 12 30.73 20.18 -2.48
N GLN A 13 30.70 18.85 -2.33
CA GLN A 13 29.75 18.00 -3.02
C GLN A 13 28.30 18.27 -2.56
N LEU A 14 28.14 18.57 -1.27
CA LEU A 14 26.84 18.89 -0.69
C LEU A 14 26.27 20.21 -1.27
N ASP A 15 27.12 21.20 -1.48
CA ASP A 15 26.70 22.49 -2.07
C ASP A 15 26.40 22.37 -3.57
N VAL A 16 27.12 21.51 -4.29
CA VAL A 16 26.79 21.18 -5.70
C VAL A 16 25.42 20.50 -5.79
N VAL A 17 25.14 19.52 -4.91
CA VAL A 17 23.85 18.84 -4.86
C VAL A 17 22.73 19.81 -4.46
N LYS A 18 22.94 20.67 -3.48
CA LYS A 18 21.94 21.69 -3.10
C LYS A 18 21.57 22.60 -4.27
N LYS A 19 22.57 23.13 -4.99
CA LYS A 19 22.34 23.99 -6.15
C LYS A 19 21.65 23.25 -7.30
N LYS A 20 22.07 22.01 -7.59
CA LYS A 20 21.51 21.20 -8.67
C LYS A 20 20.02 20.90 -8.47
N TYR A 21 19.56 20.74 -7.24
CA TYR A 21 18.17 20.39 -6.90
C TYR A 21 17.37 21.58 -6.32
N GLY A 22 17.97 22.79 -6.27
CA GLY A 22 17.31 23.99 -5.75
C GLY A 22 17.06 23.94 -4.23
N PHE A 23 17.79 23.11 -3.48
CA PHE A 23 17.67 23.01 -2.01
C PHE A 23 18.31 24.19 -1.26
N ASP A 24 19.00 25.07 -1.94
CA ASP A 24 19.53 26.33 -1.45
C ASP A 24 18.46 27.44 -1.40
N LYS A 25 17.28 27.22 -2.00
CA LYS A 25 16.19 28.18 -2.07
C LYS A 25 15.25 28.11 -0.87
N PRO A 26 14.44 29.17 -0.65
CA PRO A 26 13.37 29.14 0.36
C PRO A 26 12.43 27.94 0.16
N LEU A 27 11.86 27.41 1.25
CA LEU A 27 10.95 26.26 1.21
C LEU A 27 9.73 26.48 0.31
N SER A 28 9.20 27.71 0.25
CA SER A 28 8.13 28.09 -0.67
C SER A 28 8.49 27.82 -2.13
N ASP A 29 9.70 28.25 -2.53
CA ASP A 29 10.16 28.10 -3.90
C ASP A 29 10.40 26.64 -4.24
N GLN A 30 10.99 25.86 -3.30
CA GLN A 30 11.15 24.41 -3.46
C GLN A 30 9.81 23.71 -3.65
N TYR A 31 8.78 24.13 -2.91
CA TYR A 31 7.42 23.57 -3.02
C TYR A 31 6.79 23.89 -4.38
N PHE A 32 6.83 25.14 -4.83
CA PHE A 32 6.29 25.50 -6.13
C PHE A 32 7.02 24.83 -7.29
N LEU A 33 8.34 24.67 -7.18
CA LEU A 33 9.11 23.91 -8.14
C LEU A 33 8.71 22.44 -8.21
N TYR A 34 8.49 21.83 -7.06
CA TYR A 34 8.02 20.45 -7.02
C TYR A 34 6.61 20.30 -7.62
N LEU A 35 5.72 21.26 -7.35
CA LEU A 35 4.40 21.29 -8.01
C LEU A 35 4.51 21.47 -9.52
N ASN A 36 5.42 22.32 -9.98
CA ASN A 36 5.70 22.50 -11.40
C ASN A 36 6.24 21.21 -12.05
N ASP A 37 7.09 20.46 -11.34
CA ASP A 37 7.57 19.16 -11.82
C ASP A 37 6.45 18.12 -11.93
N LEU A 38 5.49 18.13 -10.99
CA LEU A 38 4.32 17.23 -10.99
C LEU A 38 3.25 17.65 -12.00
N SER A 39 3.19 18.94 -12.35
CA SER A 39 2.14 19.44 -13.26
C SER A 39 2.36 18.93 -14.69
N PRO A 40 1.28 18.47 -15.35
CA PRO A 40 1.33 18.20 -16.80
C PRO A 40 1.64 19.44 -17.64
N ILE A 41 1.20 20.63 -17.19
CA ILE A 41 1.56 21.91 -17.80
C ILE A 41 2.55 22.58 -16.86
N SER A 42 3.75 22.85 -17.35
CA SER A 42 4.87 23.30 -16.53
C SER A 42 5.67 24.42 -17.20
N PHE A 43 6.27 25.26 -16.37
CA PHE A 43 7.09 26.39 -16.76
C PHE A 43 8.56 26.05 -16.56
N HIS A 44 9.36 26.17 -17.61
CA HIS A 44 10.77 25.83 -17.59
C HIS A 44 11.63 27.00 -18.04
N SER A 45 12.77 27.20 -17.38
CA SER A 45 13.77 28.22 -17.78
C SER A 45 14.50 27.76 -19.04
N LYS A 46 14.88 28.68 -19.89
CA LYS A 46 15.75 28.43 -21.05
C LYS A 46 17.25 28.50 -20.74
N LYS A 47 17.62 28.82 -19.51
CA LYS A 47 19.02 28.84 -19.08
C LYS A 47 19.43 27.43 -18.65
N GLU A 48 20.43 26.86 -19.33
CA GLU A 48 20.94 25.49 -19.06
C GLU A 48 21.41 25.27 -17.60
N ASN A 49 21.88 26.31 -16.93
CA ASN A 49 22.34 26.24 -15.55
C ASN A 49 21.23 26.46 -14.50
N ASP A 50 19.96 26.61 -14.93
CA ASP A 50 18.84 26.78 -14.02
C ASP A 50 18.29 25.39 -13.68
N TYR A 51 18.00 25.16 -12.39
CA TYR A 51 17.41 23.89 -11.90
C TYR A 51 16.03 23.60 -12.51
N SER A 52 15.35 24.58 -13.10
CA SER A 52 14.09 24.44 -13.84
C SER A 52 14.28 24.29 -15.34
N PHE A 53 15.50 24.07 -15.83
CA PHE A 53 15.75 23.83 -17.25
C PHE A 53 15.08 22.54 -17.74
N PHE A 54 14.47 22.59 -18.93
CA PHE A 54 13.84 21.44 -19.52
C PHE A 54 14.91 20.53 -20.16
N ASP A 55 15.37 19.55 -19.41
CA ASP A 55 16.42 18.61 -19.82
C ASP A 55 15.86 17.23 -20.22
N GLU A 56 16.74 16.29 -20.54
CA GLU A 56 16.40 14.90 -20.92
C GLU A 56 15.64 14.11 -19.84
N ASN A 57 15.58 14.60 -18.61
CA ASN A 57 14.83 13.94 -17.54
C ASN A 57 13.33 14.10 -17.71
N TYR A 58 12.90 15.17 -18.39
CA TYR A 58 11.50 15.43 -18.68
C TYR A 58 11.08 14.75 -19.99
N SER A 59 9.90 14.16 -19.98
CA SER A 59 9.29 13.54 -21.15
C SER A 59 8.07 14.38 -21.55
N GLY A 60 8.19 15.20 -22.58
CA GLY A 60 7.10 16.09 -22.99
C GLY A 60 7.45 16.90 -24.25
N ILE A 61 6.55 17.81 -24.61
CA ILE A 61 6.67 18.71 -25.77
C ILE A 61 6.54 20.16 -25.31
N GLU A 62 7.29 21.04 -25.94
CA GLU A 62 7.17 22.50 -25.75
C GLU A 62 5.90 22.99 -26.46
N LEU A 63 4.98 23.62 -25.72
CA LEU A 63 3.75 24.20 -26.26
C LEU A 63 3.96 25.62 -26.74
N VAL A 64 4.59 26.44 -25.90
CA VAL A 64 4.85 27.87 -26.20
C VAL A 64 6.23 28.26 -25.72
N SER A 65 6.96 28.95 -26.57
CA SER A 65 8.32 29.41 -26.33
C SER A 65 8.36 30.93 -26.15
N PHE A 66 8.83 31.37 -24.98
CA PHE A 66 9.12 32.76 -24.69
C PHE A 66 10.65 32.98 -24.63
N SER A 67 11.11 34.23 -24.62
CA SER A 67 12.55 34.48 -24.63
C SER A 67 13.29 34.02 -23.35
N LYS A 68 12.62 33.97 -22.19
CA LYS A 68 13.20 33.61 -20.89
C LYS A 68 12.73 32.27 -20.34
N PHE A 69 11.53 31.81 -20.72
CA PHE A 69 10.93 30.59 -20.25
C PHE A 69 10.11 29.89 -21.35
N SER A 70 9.85 28.64 -21.20
CA SER A 70 8.94 27.86 -22.03
C SER A 70 7.80 27.28 -21.21
N VAL A 71 6.65 27.08 -21.85
CA VAL A 71 5.51 26.34 -21.31
C VAL A 71 5.47 24.98 -22.00
N ASN A 72 5.57 23.93 -21.21
CA ASN A 72 5.72 22.58 -21.72
C ASN A 72 4.57 21.69 -21.25
N PHE A 73 4.11 20.80 -22.13
CA PHE A 73 3.22 19.70 -21.78
C PHE A 73 4.04 18.44 -21.60
N LYS A 74 4.04 17.88 -20.41
CA LYS A 74 4.90 16.76 -20.07
C LYS A 74 4.20 15.74 -19.15
N TYR A 75 4.75 14.56 -19.08
CA TYR A 75 4.40 13.62 -18.02
C TYR A 75 4.87 14.14 -16.65
N PRO A 76 4.08 13.93 -15.56
CA PRO A 76 4.50 14.28 -14.21
C PRO A 76 5.88 13.72 -13.87
N TYR A 77 6.81 14.60 -13.48
CA TYR A 77 8.16 14.23 -13.13
C TYR A 77 8.32 14.13 -11.62
N LEU A 78 8.48 12.91 -11.12
CA LEU A 78 8.62 12.61 -9.68
C LEU A 78 10.07 12.73 -9.19
N ARG A 79 10.96 13.29 -10.00
CA ARG A 79 12.40 13.39 -9.75
C ARG A 79 13.10 12.02 -9.61
N THR A 80 14.36 12.06 -9.24
CA THR A 80 15.17 10.89 -8.96
C THR A 80 15.17 10.56 -7.47
N SER A 81 15.31 9.27 -7.15
CA SER A 81 15.37 8.80 -5.77
C SER A 81 16.61 9.34 -5.05
N PHE A 82 16.43 9.78 -3.80
CA PHE A 82 17.54 10.20 -2.94
C PHE A 82 18.29 9.02 -2.30
N VAL A 83 17.67 7.84 -2.25
CA VAL A 83 18.25 6.63 -1.68
C VAL A 83 18.89 5.78 -2.77
N ASN A 84 18.14 5.53 -3.85
CA ASN A 84 18.63 4.77 -5.01
C ASN A 84 19.15 5.75 -6.07
N GLN A 85 20.42 6.13 -5.97
CA GLN A 85 21.03 7.14 -6.82
C GLN A 85 20.84 6.83 -8.31
N GLY A 86 20.42 7.84 -9.07
CA GLY A 86 20.20 7.75 -10.51
C GLY A 86 18.92 7.06 -10.96
N LYS A 87 18.14 6.46 -10.05
CA LYS A 87 16.87 5.79 -10.42
C LYS A 87 15.71 6.77 -10.33
N LYS A 88 14.92 6.92 -11.40
CA LYS A 88 13.69 7.74 -11.40
C LYS A 88 12.67 7.15 -10.44
N VAL A 89 12.01 7.99 -9.63
CA VAL A 89 10.96 7.55 -8.69
C VAL A 89 9.80 6.90 -9.44
N SER A 90 9.42 7.42 -10.62
CA SER A 90 8.40 6.81 -11.46
C SER A 90 8.72 5.36 -11.84
N LYS A 91 9.99 5.05 -12.12
CA LYS A 91 10.43 3.68 -12.42
C LYS A 91 10.33 2.78 -11.19
N ILE A 92 10.73 3.27 -10.01
CA ILE A 92 10.59 2.52 -8.75
C ILE A 92 9.11 2.18 -8.51
N ILE A 93 8.22 3.17 -8.66
CA ILE A 93 6.78 2.97 -8.50
C ILE A 93 6.26 1.93 -9.49
N SER A 94 6.59 2.05 -10.77
CA SER A 94 6.11 1.11 -11.79
C SER A 94 6.59 -0.33 -11.58
N GLU A 95 7.75 -0.52 -10.98
CA GLU A 95 8.30 -1.86 -10.66
C GLU A 95 7.67 -2.46 -9.39
N THR A 96 7.32 -1.63 -8.40
CA THR A 96 6.85 -2.12 -7.09
C THR A 96 5.33 -2.11 -6.94
N LEU A 97 4.64 -1.17 -7.60
CA LEU A 97 3.19 -0.98 -7.48
C LEU A 97 2.38 -2.23 -7.88
N PRO A 98 2.70 -2.95 -8.99
CA PRO A 98 1.94 -4.15 -9.37
C PRO A 98 1.95 -5.22 -8.28
N ASN A 99 3.12 -5.52 -7.70
CA ASN A 99 3.26 -6.50 -6.64
C ASN A 99 2.50 -6.08 -5.38
N THR A 100 2.58 -4.79 -5.03
CA THR A 100 1.86 -4.22 -3.89
C THR A 100 0.35 -4.28 -4.11
N PHE A 101 -0.12 -4.02 -5.34
CA PHE A 101 -1.53 -4.10 -5.69
C PHE A 101 -2.06 -5.54 -5.55
N VAL A 102 -1.34 -6.53 -6.08
CA VAL A 102 -1.71 -7.95 -5.95
C VAL A 102 -1.79 -8.36 -4.47
N LEU A 103 -0.80 -7.97 -3.66
CA LEU A 103 -0.79 -8.24 -2.23
C LEU A 103 -1.97 -7.57 -1.51
N ALA A 104 -2.21 -6.29 -1.77
CA ALA A 104 -3.30 -5.54 -1.14
C ALA A 104 -4.68 -6.12 -1.51
N PHE A 105 -4.88 -6.42 -2.81
CA PHE A 105 -6.11 -7.03 -3.29
C PHE A 105 -6.37 -8.39 -2.65
N SER A 106 -5.36 -9.26 -2.59
CA SER A 106 -5.45 -10.58 -1.95
C SER A 106 -5.77 -10.45 -0.45
N ALA A 107 -5.11 -9.51 0.25
CA ALA A 107 -5.35 -9.27 1.67
C ALA A 107 -6.77 -8.76 1.95
N ILE A 108 -7.28 -7.84 1.13
CA ILE A 108 -8.65 -7.31 1.25
C ILE A 108 -9.67 -8.40 0.95
N LEU A 109 -9.46 -9.21 -0.08
CA LEU A 109 -10.36 -10.31 -0.42
C LEU A 109 -10.48 -11.31 0.73
N ILE A 110 -9.36 -11.75 1.32
CA ILE A 110 -9.33 -12.61 2.50
C ILE A 110 -10.07 -11.94 3.67
N ALA A 111 -9.81 -10.66 3.91
CA ALA A 111 -10.41 -9.91 5.00
C ALA A 111 -11.94 -9.80 4.85
N ILE A 112 -12.45 -9.54 3.64
CA ILE A 112 -13.89 -9.46 3.37
C ILE A 112 -14.54 -10.82 3.60
N VAL A 113 -14.01 -11.88 2.97
CA VAL A 113 -14.64 -13.22 3.05
C VAL A 113 -14.69 -13.72 4.49
N ILE A 114 -13.53 -13.72 5.18
CA ILE A 114 -13.46 -14.23 6.55
C ILE A 114 -14.15 -13.26 7.54
N GLY A 115 -14.00 -11.95 7.35
CA GLY A 115 -14.62 -10.94 8.19
C GLY A 115 -16.15 -10.97 8.15
N LEU A 116 -16.74 -11.16 6.96
CA LEU A 116 -18.20 -11.37 6.81
C LEU A 116 -18.65 -12.63 7.56
N VAL A 117 -17.97 -13.75 7.35
CA VAL A 117 -18.31 -15.01 8.02
C VAL A 117 -18.23 -14.86 9.54
N PHE A 118 -17.15 -14.29 10.05
CA PHE A 118 -16.96 -14.08 11.49
C PHE A 118 -18.00 -13.10 12.05
N GLY A 119 -18.31 -12.02 11.35
CA GLY A 119 -19.31 -11.05 11.76
C GLY A 119 -20.71 -11.66 11.85
N ILE A 120 -21.09 -12.45 10.86
CA ILE A 120 -22.40 -13.17 10.84
C ILE A 120 -22.45 -14.19 11.97
N ILE A 121 -21.44 -15.05 12.11
CA ILE A 121 -21.40 -16.06 13.17
C ILE A 121 -21.47 -15.40 14.55
N SER A 122 -20.72 -14.33 14.76
CA SER A 122 -20.69 -13.56 16.01
C SER A 122 -22.07 -12.96 16.33
N ALA A 123 -22.74 -12.34 15.35
CA ALA A 123 -24.06 -11.76 15.52
C ALA A 123 -25.15 -12.81 15.86
N LEU A 124 -25.13 -13.97 15.16
CA LEU A 124 -26.07 -15.06 15.38
C LEU A 124 -25.90 -15.73 16.74
N ASN A 125 -24.68 -15.69 17.29
CA ASN A 125 -24.34 -16.27 18.60
C ASN A 125 -24.16 -15.21 19.69
N LYS A 126 -24.83 -14.05 19.56
CA LYS A 126 -24.71 -12.93 20.50
C LYS A 126 -24.70 -13.36 21.96
N GLY A 127 -23.65 -12.98 22.68
CA GLY A 127 -23.48 -13.27 24.11
C GLY A 127 -22.99 -14.69 24.45
N ASN A 128 -22.84 -15.57 23.46
CA ASN A 128 -22.27 -16.89 23.64
C ASN A 128 -20.74 -16.86 23.57
N TYR A 129 -20.10 -17.96 24.00
CA TYR A 129 -18.64 -18.11 23.94
C TYR A 129 -18.04 -17.90 22.56
N ILE A 130 -18.75 -18.27 21.49
CA ILE A 130 -18.32 -18.05 20.10
C ILE A 130 -18.22 -16.56 19.79
N ASP A 131 -19.24 -15.79 20.17
CA ASP A 131 -19.24 -14.33 19.98
C ASP A 131 -18.08 -13.69 20.74
N ILE A 132 -17.93 -14.03 22.02
CA ILE A 132 -16.86 -13.52 22.88
C ILE A 132 -15.48 -13.85 22.28
N PHE A 133 -15.28 -15.06 21.80
CA PHE A 133 -14.02 -15.51 21.23
C PHE A 133 -13.68 -14.74 19.94
N ILE A 134 -14.65 -14.60 19.01
CA ILE A 134 -14.46 -13.83 17.78
C ILE A 134 -14.13 -12.37 18.08
N GLN A 135 -14.86 -11.76 19.03
CA GLN A 135 -14.59 -10.37 19.44
C GLN A 135 -13.20 -10.22 20.07
N PHE A 136 -12.78 -11.17 20.90
CA PHE A 136 -11.47 -11.17 21.54
C PHE A 136 -10.35 -11.26 20.48
N ILE A 137 -10.44 -12.21 19.52
CA ILE A 137 -9.45 -12.33 18.45
C ILE A 137 -9.43 -11.08 17.57
N SER A 138 -10.61 -10.53 17.23
CA SER A 138 -10.70 -9.30 16.46
C SER A 138 -10.02 -8.12 17.17
N THR A 139 -10.21 -8.00 18.48
CA THR A 139 -9.59 -6.95 19.28
C THR A 139 -8.06 -7.09 19.29
N ILE A 140 -7.55 -8.30 19.48
CA ILE A 140 -6.10 -8.57 19.41
C ILE A 140 -5.57 -8.22 17.99
N GLY A 141 -6.28 -8.65 16.95
CA GLY A 141 -5.86 -8.39 15.55
C GLY A 141 -5.77 -6.90 15.21
N MET A 142 -6.60 -6.05 15.83
CA MET A 142 -6.51 -4.59 15.68
C MET A 142 -5.40 -3.95 16.51
N SER A 143 -5.13 -4.50 17.70
CA SER A 143 -4.22 -3.90 18.69
C SER A 143 -2.75 -4.19 18.39
N VAL A 144 -2.45 -5.35 17.81
CA VAL A 144 -1.06 -5.76 17.54
C VAL A 144 -0.50 -5.02 16.33
N PRO A 145 0.71 -4.44 16.41
CA PRO A 145 1.38 -3.85 15.25
C PRO A 145 1.57 -4.88 14.12
N SER A 146 1.27 -4.49 12.89
CA SER A 146 1.30 -5.41 11.74
C SER A 146 2.67 -6.06 11.49
N PHE A 147 3.77 -5.32 11.71
CA PHE A 147 5.11 -5.87 11.57
C PHE A 147 5.39 -6.98 12.59
N PHE A 148 4.88 -6.84 13.81
CA PHE A 148 5.04 -7.86 14.87
C PHE A 148 4.25 -9.13 14.52
N SER A 149 3.01 -8.97 14.06
CA SER A 149 2.22 -10.09 13.54
C SER A 149 2.93 -10.77 12.38
N ALA A 150 3.55 -10.01 11.44
CA ALA A 150 4.29 -10.55 10.33
C ALA A 150 5.45 -11.44 10.77
N ILE A 151 6.23 -11.00 11.76
CA ILE A 151 7.36 -11.78 12.30
C ILE A 151 6.86 -13.09 12.94
N ILE A 152 5.79 -13.00 13.77
CA ILE A 152 5.23 -14.18 14.44
C ILE A 152 4.68 -15.19 13.43
N PHE A 153 3.90 -14.74 12.45
CA PHE A 153 3.33 -15.62 11.42
C PHE A 153 4.42 -16.24 10.54
N ALA A 154 5.43 -15.46 10.13
CA ALA A 154 6.56 -15.98 9.37
C ALA A 154 7.33 -17.02 10.18
N TRP A 155 7.59 -16.78 11.47
CA TRP A 155 8.28 -17.70 12.35
C TRP A 155 7.48 -18.99 12.57
N ILE A 156 6.18 -18.91 12.88
CA ILE A 156 5.35 -20.08 13.12
C ILE A 156 5.13 -20.90 11.83
N PHE A 157 4.61 -20.27 10.79
CA PHE A 157 4.17 -20.97 9.59
C PHE A 157 5.27 -21.16 8.55
N GLY A 158 6.24 -20.23 8.47
CA GLY A 158 7.33 -20.29 7.51
C GLY A 158 8.61 -20.93 8.04
N PHE A 159 8.74 -21.13 9.38
CA PHE A 159 9.88 -21.78 10.00
C PHE A 159 9.50 -23.04 10.77
N LEU A 160 8.71 -22.92 11.87
CA LEU A 160 8.39 -24.05 12.73
C LEU A 160 7.51 -25.11 12.02
N LEU A 161 6.55 -24.66 11.23
CA LEU A 161 5.58 -25.52 10.52
C LEU A 161 5.90 -25.59 9.01
N LYS A 162 7.11 -25.27 8.58
CA LYS A 162 7.50 -25.27 7.16
C LYS A 162 7.22 -26.60 6.47
N ASP A 163 7.58 -27.70 7.10
CA ASP A 163 7.41 -29.04 6.53
C ASP A 163 5.92 -29.43 6.37
N LEU A 164 5.05 -28.87 7.20
CA LEU A 164 3.61 -29.12 7.14
C LEU A 164 2.90 -28.17 6.16
N THR A 165 3.26 -26.89 6.18
CA THR A 165 2.59 -25.84 5.40
C THR A 165 3.19 -25.67 4.01
N GLY A 166 4.47 -25.98 3.85
CA GLY A 166 5.26 -25.69 2.66
C GLY A 166 5.45 -24.19 2.40
N LEU A 167 5.17 -23.33 3.41
CA LEU A 167 5.35 -21.88 3.33
C LEU A 167 6.78 -21.50 3.73
N GLU A 168 7.23 -20.36 3.27
CA GLU A 168 8.55 -19.84 3.57
C GLU A 168 8.47 -18.52 4.36
N MET A 169 9.49 -18.25 5.21
CA MET A 169 9.55 -17.00 5.99
C MET A 169 9.69 -15.77 5.10
N THR A 170 10.43 -15.92 4.01
CA THR A 170 10.75 -14.87 3.05
C THR A 170 10.55 -15.41 1.65
N GLY A 171 10.19 -14.55 0.71
CA GLY A 171 10.01 -14.90 -0.68
C GLY A 171 9.49 -13.73 -1.47
N SER A 172 9.55 -13.83 -2.79
CA SER A 172 9.03 -12.87 -3.74
C SER A 172 7.86 -13.49 -4.50
N LEU A 173 6.95 -12.65 -5.01
CA LEU A 173 5.86 -13.11 -5.87
C LEU A 173 6.42 -13.69 -7.19
N PHE A 174 7.49 -13.08 -7.68
CA PHE A 174 8.22 -13.53 -8.85
C PHE A 174 9.64 -13.93 -8.41
N GLU A 175 10.00 -15.17 -8.61
CA GLU A 175 11.34 -15.67 -8.35
C GLU A 175 11.99 -16.10 -9.66
N LEU A 176 13.30 -15.84 -9.78
CA LEU A 176 14.08 -16.36 -10.89
C LEU A 176 14.13 -17.90 -10.79
N ASP A 177 14.07 -18.56 -11.93
CA ASP A 177 14.31 -19.99 -11.99
C ASP A 177 15.77 -20.31 -11.61
N ASP A 178 16.06 -21.60 -11.41
CA ASP A 178 17.38 -22.07 -11.01
C ASP A 178 18.49 -21.72 -12.01
N TYR A 179 18.11 -21.40 -13.26
CA TYR A 179 19.01 -21.00 -14.34
C TYR A 179 19.11 -19.48 -14.51
N GLY A 180 18.26 -18.69 -13.85
CA GLY A 180 18.23 -17.23 -13.94
C GLY A 180 17.67 -16.68 -15.27
N GLU A 181 17.02 -17.50 -16.07
CA GLU A 181 16.53 -17.13 -17.41
C GLU A 181 15.07 -16.67 -17.43
N SER A 182 14.25 -17.14 -16.47
CA SER A 182 12.83 -16.82 -16.43
C SER A 182 12.33 -16.50 -15.02
N PHE A 183 11.25 -15.70 -14.96
CA PHE A 183 10.56 -15.40 -13.70
C PHE A 183 9.39 -16.36 -13.53
N ASN A 184 9.39 -17.12 -12.44
CA ASN A 184 8.32 -18.01 -12.04
C ASN A 184 7.40 -17.34 -11.02
N LEU A 185 6.09 -17.40 -11.26
CA LEU A 185 5.08 -16.90 -10.32
C LEU A 185 4.88 -17.90 -9.18
N LYS A 186 5.21 -17.50 -7.95
CA LYS A 186 5.03 -18.31 -6.74
C LYS A 186 3.93 -17.75 -5.84
N LEU A 187 2.69 -18.12 -6.14
CA LEU A 187 1.51 -17.69 -5.36
C LEU A 187 1.57 -18.10 -3.88
N LYS A 188 2.29 -19.16 -3.53
CA LYS A 188 2.50 -19.56 -2.12
C LYS A 188 3.13 -18.45 -1.28
N ASN A 189 4.04 -17.67 -1.86
CA ASN A 189 4.72 -16.58 -1.17
C ASN A 189 3.78 -15.39 -0.87
N LEU A 190 2.59 -15.37 -1.48
CA LEU A 190 1.56 -14.36 -1.22
C LEU A 190 0.72 -14.67 0.02
N ILE A 191 0.61 -15.95 0.43
CA ILE A 191 -0.32 -16.40 1.46
C ILE A 191 -0.05 -15.72 2.81
N LEU A 192 1.15 -15.88 3.37
CA LEU A 192 1.47 -15.30 4.68
C LEU A 192 1.37 -13.78 4.71
N PRO A 193 1.96 -13.03 3.77
CA PRO A 193 1.83 -11.59 3.74
C PRO A 193 0.38 -11.11 3.60
N SER A 194 -0.44 -11.81 2.79
CA SER A 194 -1.86 -11.46 2.59
C SER A 194 -2.68 -11.68 3.86
N ILE A 195 -2.46 -12.80 4.56
CA ILE A 195 -3.14 -13.05 5.84
C ILE A 195 -2.78 -11.98 6.86
N VAL A 196 -1.49 -11.72 7.05
CA VAL A 196 -1.01 -10.75 8.04
C VAL A 196 -1.54 -9.33 7.74
N LEU A 197 -1.48 -8.91 6.48
CA LEU A 197 -1.99 -7.60 6.06
C LEU A 197 -3.52 -7.54 6.20
N GLY A 198 -4.20 -8.67 5.98
CA GLY A 198 -5.65 -8.80 6.05
C GLY A 198 -6.22 -8.86 7.48
N ILE A 199 -5.43 -9.18 8.52
CA ILE A 199 -5.94 -9.34 9.90
C ILE A 199 -6.65 -8.08 10.41
N ARG A 200 -6.09 -6.90 10.21
CA ARG A 200 -6.69 -5.63 10.67
C ARG A 200 -8.03 -5.32 9.97
N PRO A 201 -8.09 -5.24 8.64
CA PRO A 201 -9.36 -5.00 7.96
C PRO A 201 -10.37 -6.13 8.23
N LEU A 202 -9.96 -7.39 8.34
CA LEU A 202 -10.82 -8.51 8.74
C LEU A 202 -11.49 -8.25 10.08
N ALA A 203 -10.74 -7.85 11.07
CA ALA A 203 -11.25 -7.58 12.42
C ALA A 203 -12.27 -6.43 12.40
N VAL A 204 -11.98 -5.35 11.66
CA VAL A 204 -12.89 -4.20 11.49
C VAL A 204 -14.18 -4.64 10.78
N ILE A 205 -14.07 -5.37 9.67
CA ILE A 205 -15.23 -5.87 8.91
C ILE A 205 -16.08 -6.78 9.79
N SER A 206 -15.48 -7.71 10.53
CA SER A 206 -16.19 -8.62 11.42
C SER A 206 -17.01 -7.87 12.46
N GLN A 207 -16.44 -6.86 13.11
CA GLN A 207 -17.15 -6.05 14.10
C GLN A 207 -18.26 -5.19 13.49
N LEU A 208 -18.01 -4.58 12.31
CA LEU A 208 -19.03 -3.79 11.60
C LEU A 208 -20.21 -4.68 11.21
N VAL A 209 -19.95 -5.81 10.56
CA VAL A 209 -21.00 -6.76 10.14
C VAL A 209 -21.79 -7.26 11.34
N ARG A 210 -21.12 -7.62 12.42
CA ARG A 210 -21.82 -8.04 13.65
C ARG A 210 -22.75 -6.95 14.16
N ASN A 211 -22.27 -5.72 14.30
CA ASN A 211 -23.04 -4.64 14.87
C ASN A 211 -24.25 -4.28 13.99
N GLU A 212 -24.04 -4.18 12.67
CA GLU A 212 -25.10 -3.88 11.72
C GLU A 212 -26.15 -5.02 11.66
N LEU A 213 -25.69 -6.27 11.64
CA LEU A 213 -26.61 -7.41 11.64
C LEU A 213 -27.45 -7.44 12.93
N LEU A 214 -26.86 -7.18 14.10
CA LEU A 214 -27.61 -7.07 15.36
C LEU A 214 -28.59 -5.92 15.34
N HIS A 215 -28.24 -4.76 14.74
CA HIS A 215 -29.14 -3.65 14.58
C HIS A 215 -30.33 -4.03 13.69
N VAL A 216 -30.09 -4.64 12.54
CA VAL A 216 -31.13 -5.09 11.60
C VAL A 216 -32.04 -6.12 12.23
N LEU A 217 -31.50 -7.13 12.94
CA LEU A 217 -32.28 -8.20 13.58
C LEU A 217 -33.23 -7.69 14.68
N ASN A 218 -33.07 -6.46 15.17
CA ASN A 218 -33.94 -5.83 16.14
C ASN A 218 -35.00 -4.92 15.53
N GLN A 219 -35.06 -4.76 14.20
CA GLN A 219 -36.04 -3.92 13.53
C GLN A 219 -37.44 -4.54 13.55
N ASP A 220 -38.49 -3.70 13.47
CA ASP A 220 -39.90 -4.10 13.57
C ASP A 220 -40.35 -5.02 12.42
N TYR A 221 -39.78 -4.85 11.23
CA TYR A 221 -40.10 -5.74 10.10
C TYR A 221 -39.55 -7.15 10.33
N ILE A 222 -38.43 -7.30 11.03
CA ILE A 222 -37.91 -8.62 11.43
C ILE A 222 -38.77 -9.26 12.50
N ARG A 223 -39.29 -8.48 13.45
CA ARG A 223 -40.26 -8.97 14.45
C ARG A 223 -41.54 -9.45 13.77
N THR A 224 -42.01 -8.74 12.77
CA THR A 224 -43.18 -9.12 11.97
C THR A 224 -42.92 -10.42 11.19
N ALA A 225 -41.74 -10.57 10.60
CA ALA A 225 -41.32 -11.79 9.89
C ALA A 225 -41.31 -13.02 10.82
N ARG A 226 -40.74 -12.87 12.03
CA ARG A 226 -40.80 -13.91 13.06
C ARG A 226 -42.21 -14.26 13.51
N ALA A 227 -43.10 -13.26 13.68
CA ALA A 227 -44.48 -13.49 14.04
C ALA A 227 -45.27 -14.26 12.96
N LYS A 228 -44.84 -14.12 11.68
CA LYS A 228 -45.35 -14.92 10.56
C LYS A 228 -44.78 -16.33 10.46
N GLY A 229 -43.87 -16.75 11.36
CA GLY A 229 -43.33 -18.07 11.43
C GLY A 229 -42.10 -18.34 10.55
N LEU A 230 -41.44 -17.29 10.01
CA LEU A 230 -40.23 -17.44 9.22
C LEU A 230 -39.08 -17.94 10.11
N SER A 231 -38.28 -18.87 9.59
CA SER A 231 -37.10 -19.37 10.29
C SER A 231 -35.99 -18.33 10.36
N GLN A 232 -35.07 -18.47 11.30
CA GLN A 232 -33.95 -17.56 11.43
C GLN A 232 -33.06 -17.52 10.16
N ILE A 233 -32.96 -18.63 9.46
CA ILE A 233 -32.19 -18.73 8.19
C ILE A 233 -32.89 -17.94 7.08
N ASP A 234 -34.26 -18.02 7.01
CA ASP A 234 -35.03 -17.30 5.99
C ASP A 234 -35.08 -15.80 6.23
N ILE A 235 -34.90 -15.37 7.49
CA ILE A 235 -34.81 -13.95 7.86
C ILE A 235 -33.45 -13.34 7.48
N ILE A 236 -32.40 -14.14 7.41
CA ILE A 236 -31.02 -13.68 7.14
C ILE A 236 -30.69 -13.69 5.64
N LYS A 237 -31.40 -14.47 4.86
CA LYS A 237 -31.32 -14.48 3.39
C LYS A 237 -31.97 -13.23 2.79
#